data_288cd64f0c103f9826739e89397fdd5d
#
_entry.id   288cd64f0c103f9826739e89397fdd5d
#
_cell.length_a   1.000
_cell.length_b   1.000
_cell.length_c   1.000
_cell.angle_alpha   90.00
_cell.angle_beta   90.00
_cell.angle_gamma   90.00
#
_symmetry.space_group_name_H-M   'P 1'
#
loop_
_entity.id
_entity.type
_entity.pdbx_description
1 polymer ?
#
loop_
_entity_poly.entity_id
_entity_poly.type
_entity_poly.pdbx_seq_one_letter_code
_entity_poly.pdbx_strand_id
1 'polypeptide(L)'
;MDYLLKTEPSTYSFADLQRDKATVWDGVSNPVARRNLRAMKPGERLVIYHTGDEKSAVGTATVVSVDASDAKNPQVKIKVGEANARPVTLAEVKANQLFAESPLVRQGRLSVVPLNEAQFKFLTGE
;
A
#
# COMPACT_ATOMS: atom_id res chain seq x y z
N MET A 1 -5.95 -10.82 -4.28
CA MET A 1 -5.94 -9.41 -4.71
C MET A 1 -4.73 -8.72 -4.10
N ASP A 2 -4.18 -7.75 -4.79
CA ASP A 2 -3.06 -6.97 -4.27
C ASP A 2 -3.57 -5.60 -3.80
N TYR A 3 -2.81 -4.95 -2.92
CA TYR A 3 -3.17 -3.65 -2.38
C TYR A 3 -1.96 -2.73 -2.33
N LEU A 4 -2.23 -1.43 -2.33
CA LEU A 4 -1.22 -0.40 -2.09
C LEU A 4 -1.53 0.27 -0.75
N LEU A 5 -0.50 0.41 0.09
CA LEU A 5 -0.59 1.12 1.37
C LEU A 5 0.19 2.43 1.27
N LYS A 6 -0.48 3.53 1.55
CA LYS A 6 0.16 4.85 1.58
C LYS A 6 0.64 5.17 2.99
N THR A 7 1.84 5.71 3.08
CA THR A 7 2.41 6.15 4.34
C THR A 7 3.19 7.46 4.15
N GLU A 8 3.15 8.31 5.16
CA GLU A 8 3.99 9.52 5.19
C GLU A 8 5.39 9.12 5.66
N PRO A 9 6.45 9.30 4.82
CA PRO A 9 7.78 8.79 5.16
C PRO A 9 8.40 9.43 6.39
N SER A 10 7.99 10.64 6.76
CA SER A 10 8.46 11.25 8.01
C SER A 10 7.85 10.61 9.24
N THR A 11 6.71 9.92 9.11
CA THR A 11 6.05 9.19 10.20
C THR A 11 6.48 7.73 10.20
N TYR A 12 6.36 7.05 9.06
CA TYR A 12 6.81 5.66 8.91
C TYR A 12 7.17 5.40 7.45
N SER A 13 8.46 5.19 7.18
CA SER A 13 8.97 5.00 5.83
C SER A 13 9.16 3.52 5.50
N PHE A 14 9.41 3.22 4.22
CA PHE A 14 9.80 1.88 3.81
C PHE A 14 11.13 1.46 4.47
N ALA A 15 12.05 2.40 4.66
CA ALA A 15 13.29 2.14 5.40
C ALA A 15 13.01 1.72 6.85
N ASP A 16 12.01 2.34 7.49
CA ASP A 16 11.58 1.93 8.82
C ASP A 16 11.05 0.49 8.81
N LEU A 17 10.27 0.14 7.78
CA LEU A 17 9.78 -1.23 7.63
C LEU A 17 10.92 -2.22 7.39
N GLN A 18 11.94 -1.84 6.62
CA GLN A 18 13.14 -2.67 6.42
C GLN A 18 13.88 -2.89 7.72
N ARG A 19 14.00 -1.86 8.55
CA ARG A 19 14.62 -1.96 9.88
C ARG A 19 13.82 -2.90 10.79
N ASP A 20 12.50 -2.72 10.84
CA ASP A 20 11.60 -3.47 11.72
C ASP A 20 11.29 -4.87 11.18
N LYS A 21 11.48 -5.10 9.89
CA LYS A 21 11.18 -6.33 9.14
C LYS A 21 9.69 -6.67 9.05
N ALA A 22 8.92 -6.38 10.09
CA ALA A 22 7.47 -6.55 10.14
C ALA A 22 6.86 -5.47 11.00
N THR A 23 5.60 -5.15 10.75
CA THR A 23 4.87 -4.17 11.56
C THR A 23 3.38 -4.44 11.48
N VAL A 24 2.62 -3.80 12.35
CA VAL A 24 1.15 -3.82 12.29
C VAL A 24 0.66 -2.53 11.65
N TRP A 25 -0.12 -2.66 10.60
CA TRP A 25 -0.74 -1.53 9.91
C TRP A 25 -2.12 -1.30 10.52
N ASP A 26 -2.30 -0.16 11.17
CA ASP A 26 -3.53 0.17 11.88
C ASP A 26 -3.75 1.69 11.93
N GLY A 27 -4.71 2.14 12.74
CA GLY A 27 -4.96 3.56 12.92
C GLY A 27 -5.59 4.23 11.70
N VAL A 28 -6.10 3.46 10.75
CA VAL A 28 -6.72 3.97 9.53
C VAL A 28 -8.14 4.41 9.85
N SER A 29 -8.47 5.68 9.54
CA SER A 29 -9.77 6.26 9.90
C SER A 29 -10.80 6.25 8.77
N ASN A 30 -10.35 6.23 7.51
CA ASN A 30 -11.26 6.25 6.35
C ASN A 30 -12.06 4.94 6.27
N PRO A 31 -13.41 4.99 6.17
CA PRO A 31 -14.23 3.77 6.16
C PRO A 31 -13.91 2.82 5.00
N VAL A 32 -13.61 3.35 3.81
CA VAL A 32 -13.27 2.54 2.64
C VAL A 32 -11.92 1.86 2.85
N ALA A 33 -10.94 2.60 3.36
CA ALA A 33 -9.63 2.04 3.68
C ALA A 33 -9.72 0.94 4.74
N ARG A 34 -10.54 1.16 5.79
CA ARG A 34 -10.80 0.13 6.81
C ARG A 34 -11.41 -1.12 6.20
N ARG A 35 -12.39 -0.96 5.32
CA ARG A 35 -13.02 -2.07 4.61
C ARG A 35 -11.98 -2.85 3.81
N ASN A 36 -11.09 -2.17 3.11
CA ASN A 36 -10.05 -2.80 2.32
C ASN A 36 -9.07 -3.57 3.20
N LEU A 37 -8.68 -3.02 4.36
CA LEU A 37 -7.83 -3.73 5.33
C LEU A 37 -8.50 -5.00 5.84
N ARG A 38 -9.80 -4.93 6.18
CA ARG A 38 -10.54 -6.10 6.67
C ARG A 38 -10.65 -7.20 5.61
N ALA A 39 -10.63 -6.83 4.34
CA ALA A 39 -10.75 -7.78 3.23
C ALA A 39 -9.44 -8.47 2.88
N MET A 40 -8.31 -7.99 3.40
CA MET A 40 -7.01 -8.60 3.12
C MET A 40 -6.91 -10.00 3.71
N LYS A 41 -6.10 -10.83 3.06
CA LYS A 41 -5.86 -12.22 3.47
C LYS A 41 -4.37 -12.49 3.56
N PRO A 42 -3.94 -13.37 4.49
CA PRO A 42 -2.53 -13.76 4.57
C PRO A 42 -1.98 -14.20 3.21
N GLY A 43 -0.77 -13.75 2.90
CA GLY A 43 -0.11 -14.06 1.63
C GLY A 43 -0.37 -13.06 0.51
N GLU A 44 -1.33 -12.15 0.67
CA GLU A 44 -1.57 -11.13 -0.36
C GLU A 44 -0.41 -10.13 -0.41
N ARG A 45 -0.12 -9.64 -1.62
CA ARG A 45 1.02 -8.75 -1.86
C ARG A 45 0.61 -7.30 -1.70
N LEU A 46 1.56 -6.50 -1.22
CA LEU A 46 1.36 -5.08 -0.94
C LEU A 46 2.43 -4.26 -1.64
N VAL A 47 2.03 -3.06 -2.09
CA VAL A 47 2.96 -2.02 -2.54
C VAL A 47 2.98 -0.94 -1.46
N ILE A 48 4.17 -0.54 -1.04
CA ILE A 48 4.33 0.57 -0.09
C ILE A 48 4.57 1.85 -0.89
N TYR A 49 3.76 2.86 -0.61
CA TYR A 49 3.76 4.14 -1.32
C TYR A 49 4.02 5.28 -0.34
N HIS A 50 5.01 6.10 -0.66
CA HIS A 50 5.32 7.30 0.13
C HIS A 50 4.49 8.49 -0.35
N THR A 51 3.78 9.12 0.58
CA THR A 51 3.03 10.36 0.33
C THR A 51 3.94 11.58 0.54
N GLY A 52 3.34 12.76 0.67
CA GLY A 52 4.09 14.00 0.86
C GLY A 52 4.79 14.43 -0.43
N ASP A 53 6.06 14.77 -0.33
CA ASP A 53 6.81 15.29 -1.47
C ASP A 53 7.26 14.18 -2.43
N GLU A 54 7.40 12.95 -1.94
CA GLU A 54 7.91 11.85 -2.78
C GLU A 54 6.86 11.33 -3.78
N LYS A 55 5.64 11.11 -3.32
CA LYS A 55 4.51 10.63 -4.15
C LYS A 55 4.94 9.49 -5.09
N SER A 56 5.44 8.40 -4.50
CA SER A 56 5.98 7.29 -5.29
C SER A 56 5.85 5.95 -4.57
N ALA A 57 5.72 4.89 -5.37
CA ALA A 57 5.80 3.51 -4.89
C ALA A 57 7.28 3.14 -4.73
N VAL A 58 7.64 2.62 -3.56
CA VAL A 58 9.06 2.45 -3.18
C VAL A 58 9.45 1.01 -2.86
N GLY A 59 8.49 0.13 -2.61
CA GLY A 59 8.81 -1.25 -2.28
C GLY A 59 7.57 -2.11 -2.09
N THR A 60 7.78 -3.35 -1.68
CA THR A 60 6.71 -4.33 -1.49
C THR A 60 6.69 -4.87 -0.07
N ALA A 61 5.56 -5.46 0.28
CA ALA A 61 5.38 -6.19 1.54
C ALA A 61 4.38 -7.32 1.30
N THR A 62 4.17 -8.14 2.32
CA THR A 62 3.23 -9.26 2.27
C THR A 62 2.38 -9.28 3.53
N VAL A 63 1.10 -9.56 3.39
CA VAL A 63 0.19 -9.71 4.53
C VAL A 63 0.53 -10.99 5.28
N VAL A 64 0.77 -10.88 6.58
CA VAL A 64 1.02 -12.02 7.46
C VAL A 64 -0.27 -12.48 8.13
N SER A 65 -1.02 -11.55 8.72
CA SER A 65 -2.27 -11.84 9.41
C SER A 65 -3.17 -10.61 9.46
N VAL A 66 -4.46 -10.85 9.65
CA VAL A 66 -5.45 -9.77 9.75
C VAL A 66 -6.27 -10.00 11.01
N ASP A 67 -6.33 -8.98 11.87
CA ASP A 67 -7.22 -8.95 13.04
C ASP A 67 -8.30 -7.91 12.79
N ALA A 68 -9.51 -8.38 12.48
CA ALA A 68 -10.68 -7.55 12.24
C ALA A 68 -11.70 -7.64 13.37
N SER A 69 -11.28 -8.06 14.57
CA SER A 69 -12.17 -8.16 15.74
C SER A 69 -12.76 -6.80 16.13
N ASP A 70 -11.99 -5.71 15.95
CA ASP A 70 -12.51 -4.35 16.02
C ASP A 70 -12.68 -3.80 14.59
N ALA A 71 -13.92 -3.74 14.12
CA ALA A 71 -14.22 -3.29 12.77
C ALA A 71 -13.80 -1.85 12.51
N LYS A 72 -13.70 -1.02 13.56
CA LYS A 72 -13.29 0.38 13.44
C LYS A 72 -11.78 0.56 13.48
N ASN A 73 -11.03 -0.47 13.87
CA ASN A 73 -9.57 -0.43 13.89
C ASN A 73 -9.00 -1.78 13.47
N PRO A 74 -9.18 -2.18 12.19
CA PRO A 74 -8.58 -3.41 11.71
C PRO A 74 -7.07 -3.31 11.78
N GLN A 75 -6.42 -4.39 12.18
CA GLN A 75 -4.96 -4.48 12.32
C GLN A 75 -4.45 -5.52 11.35
N VAL A 76 -3.58 -5.12 10.44
CA VAL A 76 -2.98 -6.01 9.46
C VAL A 76 -1.49 -6.10 9.74
N LYS A 77 -1.02 -7.29 10.13
CA LYS A 77 0.42 -7.53 10.26
C LYS A 77 1.01 -7.77 8.90
N ILE A 78 2.05 -7.03 8.57
CA ILE A 78 2.76 -7.14 7.30
C ILE A 78 4.24 -7.40 7.54
N LYS A 79 4.88 -8.04 6.58
CA LYS A 79 6.34 -8.21 6.57
C LYS A 79 6.94 -7.56 5.34
N VAL A 80 8.15 -7.04 5.47
CA VAL A 80 8.85 -6.38 4.37
C VAL A 80 9.12 -7.36 3.23
N GLY A 81 8.96 -6.85 2.01
CA GLY A 81 9.38 -7.53 0.79
C GLY A 81 10.68 -6.93 0.27
N GLU A 82 10.66 -6.45 -0.97
CA GLU A 82 11.84 -5.90 -1.64
C GLU A 82 11.65 -4.43 -1.96
N ALA A 83 12.75 -3.67 -1.90
CA ALA A 83 12.75 -2.30 -2.38
C ALA A 83 12.65 -2.29 -3.90
N ASN A 84 11.92 -1.32 -4.46
CA ASN A 84 11.91 -1.10 -5.90
C ASN A 84 13.32 -0.69 -6.37
N ALA A 85 13.73 -1.17 -7.54
CA ALA A 85 15.00 -0.74 -8.14
C ALA A 85 15.02 0.77 -8.39
N ARG A 86 13.84 1.35 -8.72
CA ARG A 86 13.63 2.79 -8.72
C ARG A 86 12.18 3.09 -8.29
N PRO A 87 11.95 4.21 -7.61
CA PRO A 87 10.59 4.60 -7.25
C PRO A 87 9.73 4.81 -8.51
N VAL A 88 8.47 4.40 -8.44
CA VAL A 88 7.48 4.66 -9.50
C VAL A 88 6.61 5.83 -9.03
N THR A 89 6.69 6.94 -9.73
CA THR A 89 6.07 8.19 -9.29
C THR A 89 4.57 8.23 -9.60
N LEU A 90 3.85 9.07 -8.86
CA LEU A 90 2.43 9.33 -9.13
C LEU A 90 2.24 9.90 -10.55
N ALA A 91 3.17 10.74 -11.02
CA ALA A 91 3.11 11.28 -12.37
C ALA A 91 3.13 10.16 -13.42
N GLU A 92 3.99 9.15 -13.25
CA GLU A 92 4.03 7.99 -14.14
C GLU A 92 2.73 7.19 -14.07
N VAL A 93 2.16 7.04 -12.88
CA VAL A 93 0.88 6.35 -12.67
C VAL A 93 -0.25 7.07 -13.40
N LYS A 94 -0.33 8.39 -13.26
CA LYS A 94 -1.37 9.21 -13.90
C LYS A 94 -1.28 9.16 -15.43
N ALA A 95 -0.09 8.98 -15.96
CA ALA A 95 0.14 8.89 -17.41
C ALA A 95 -0.18 7.50 -17.98
N ASN A 96 -0.48 6.50 -17.13
CA ASN A 96 -0.70 5.13 -17.55
C ASN A 96 -2.18 4.77 -17.51
N GLN A 97 -2.70 4.22 -18.62
CA GLN A 97 -4.12 3.86 -18.75
C GLN A 97 -4.56 2.77 -17.76
N LEU A 98 -3.63 1.95 -17.24
CA LEU A 98 -3.94 0.93 -16.22
C LEU A 98 -4.59 1.54 -14.98
N PHE A 99 -4.35 2.82 -14.73
CA PHE A 99 -4.83 3.50 -13.52
C PHE A 99 -5.94 4.52 -13.80
N ALA A 100 -6.46 4.58 -15.03
CA ALA A 100 -7.46 5.59 -15.41
C ALA A 100 -8.69 5.57 -14.49
N GLU A 101 -9.12 4.38 -14.06
CA GLU A 101 -10.28 4.20 -13.18
C GLU A 101 -9.86 3.86 -11.74
N SER A 102 -8.55 3.82 -11.45
CA SER A 102 -8.06 3.41 -10.14
C SER A 102 -8.34 4.47 -9.07
N PRO A 103 -8.75 4.06 -7.86
CA PRO A 103 -8.83 4.97 -6.72
C PRO A 103 -7.50 5.68 -6.41
N LEU A 104 -6.36 5.09 -6.77
CA LEU A 104 -5.06 5.72 -6.59
C LEU A 104 -5.00 7.09 -7.27
N VAL A 105 -5.60 7.21 -8.45
CA VAL A 105 -5.66 8.48 -9.20
C VAL A 105 -6.91 9.27 -8.86
N ARG A 106 -8.07 8.61 -8.76
CA ARG A 106 -9.37 9.28 -8.59
C ARG A 106 -9.71 9.64 -7.16
N GLN A 107 -9.17 8.91 -6.18
CA GLN A 107 -9.44 9.12 -4.75
C GLN A 107 -8.12 9.31 -4.03
N GLY A 108 -7.48 10.45 -4.25
CA GLY A 108 -6.13 10.72 -3.74
C GLY A 108 -5.99 10.62 -2.22
N ARG A 109 -7.08 10.69 -1.47
CA ARG A 109 -7.06 10.57 0.00
C ARG A 109 -7.25 9.15 0.50
N LEU A 110 -7.57 8.21 -0.37
CA LEU A 110 -7.70 6.81 0.01
C LEU A 110 -6.30 6.22 0.25
N SER A 111 -6.05 5.75 1.48
CA SER A 111 -4.72 5.29 1.89
C SER A 111 -4.49 3.78 1.70
N VAL A 112 -5.54 3.03 1.41
CA VAL A 112 -5.47 1.59 1.14
C VAL A 112 -6.21 1.35 -0.16
N VAL A 113 -5.48 1.04 -1.23
CA VAL A 113 -6.01 0.98 -2.59
C VAL A 113 -5.91 -0.44 -3.14
N PRO A 114 -7.01 -1.04 -3.62
CA PRO A 114 -6.93 -2.35 -4.28
C PRO A 114 -6.22 -2.23 -5.64
N LEU A 115 -5.45 -3.25 -5.97
CA LEU A 115 -4.70 -3.33 -7.22
C LEU A 115 -5.00 -4.64 -7.94
N ASN A 116 -5.03 -4.61 -9.26
CA ASN A 116 -4.97 -5.83 -10.06
C ASN A 116 -3.50 -6.21 -10.31
N GLU A 117 -3.29 -7.37 -10.91
CA GLU A 117 -1.93 -7.87 -11.13
C GLU A 117 -1.10 -6.97 -12.06
N ALA A 118 -1.71 -6.43 -13.12
CA ALA A 118 -1.01 -5.53 -14.04
C ALA A 118 -0.57 -4.25 -13.34
N GLN A 119 -1.42 -3.69 -12.49
CA GLN A 119 -1.10 -2.50 -11.69
C GLN A 119 0.03 -2.79 -10.71
N PHE A 120 -0.01 -3.93 -10.04
CA PHE A 120 1.05 -4.35 -9.12
C PHE A 120 2.39 -4.43 -9.84
N LYS A 121 2.42 -5.08 -11.00
CA LYS A 121 3.66 -5.22 -11.80
C LYS A 121 4.22 -3.87 -12.21
N PHE A 122 3.36 -2.97 -12.67
CA PHE A 122 3.79 -1.62 -13.03
C PHE A 122 4.42 -0.89 -11.85
N LEU A 123 3.76 -0.95 -10.68
CA LEU A 123 4.21 -0.22 -9.48
C LEU A 123 5.49 -0.80 -8.87
N THR A 124 5.83 -2.03 -9.18
CA THR A 124 7.05 -2.69 -8.70
C THR A 124 8.18 -2.70 -9.72
N GLY A 125 7.93 -2.18 -10.93
CA GLY A 125 8.93 -2.12 -11.99
C GLY A 125 9.11 -3.43 -12.76
N GLU A 126 8.16 -4.32 -12.63
CA GLU A 126 8.19 -5.60 -13.34
C GLU A 126 7.66 -5.49 -14.78
#